data_19c65da2a9068fa89833c75ea790d73c
#
_entry.id   19c65da2a9068fa89833c75ea790d73c
#
_cell.length_a   1.000
_cell.length_b   1.000
_cell.length_c   1.000
_cell.angle_alpha   90.00
_cell.angle_beta   90.00
_cell.angle_gamma   90.00
#
_symmetry.space_group_name_H-M   'P 1'
#
loop_
_entity.id
_entity.type
_entity.pdbx_description
1 polymer ?
#
loop_
_entity_poly.entity_id
_entity_poly.type
_entity_poly.pdbx_seq_one_letter_code
_entity_poly.pdbx_strand_id
1 'polypeptide(L)'
;MLVFEAEWLLRIICAAVVGGLIGFERHSHLKEAGIRTHAIVAMGAAVIMILSKYGFTDVKPGDPARLAAQVVSGVGFLGAGIIFVRHNIIQGMATAAGIWTTSAIGLAFGAGMYEIGGITGLLVVLIQIFFQRKATRNQLKTDMRLRMTVRPEGSVQEITGFLADKGYSVTGNRILRNEEDRDWILESEVYVYKDTKPMELLRQLMTLENVVGAEYIDSASSM
;
A
#
# COMPACT_ATOMS: atom_id res chain seq x y z
N MET A 1 -32.46 -23.37 -20.65
CA MET A 1 -31.64 -22.22 -21.12
C MET A 1 -31.66 -21.10 -20.10
N LEU A 2 -32.81 -20.52 -19.76
CA LEU A 2 -32.92 -19.42 -18.76
C LEU A 2 -32.30 -19.68 -17.38
N VAL A 3 -32.36 -20.93 -16.88
CA VAL A 3 -31.80 -21.29 -15.56
C VAL A 3 -30.26 -21.27 -15.58
N PHE A 4 -29.65 -21.69 -16.67
CA PHE A 4 -28.16 -21.60 -16.83
C PHE A 4 -27.67 -20.18 -16.90
N GLU A 5 -28.41 -19.30 -17.59
CA GLU A 5 -28.03 -17.87 -17.68
C GLU A 5 -28.13 -17.15 -16.32
N ALA A 6 -29.15 -17.47 -15.52
CA ALA A 6 -29.31 -16.91 -14.18
C ALA A 6 -28.16 -17.33 -13.21
N GLU A 7 -27.75 -18.61 -13.32
CA GLU A 7 -26.63 -19.12 -12.50
C GLU A 7 -25.29 -18.42 -12.84
N TRP A 8 -25.00 -18.24 -14.12
CA TRP A 8 -23.77 -17.53 -14.52
C TRP A 8 -23.76 -16.08 -14.06
N LEU A 9 -24.91 -15.41 -14.18
CA LEU A 9 -25.07 -14.07 -13.67
C LEU A 9 -24.82 -14.00 -12.15
N LEU A 10 -25.38 -14.96 -11.41
CA LEU A 10 -25.17 -15.08 -9.97
C LEU A 10 -23.68 -15.24 -9.61
N ARG A 11 -22.94 -16.09 -10.34
CA ARG A 11 -21.49 -16.27 -10.15
C ARG A 11 -20.72 -14.97 -10.34
N ILE A 12 -21.05 -14.22 -11.39
CA ILE A 12 -20.41 -12.93 -11.68
C ILE A 12 -20.72 -11.91 -10.60
N ILE A 13 -21.99 -11.84 -10.16
CA ILE A 13 -22.42 -10.93 -9.09
C ILE A 13 -21.71 -11.28 -7.77
N CYS A 14 -21.67 -12.55 -7.38
CA CYS A 14 -20.98 -12.98 -6.17
C CYS A 14 -19.49 -12.62 -6.21
N ALA A 15 -18.82 -12.85 -7.34
CA ALA A 15 -17.43 -12.47 -7.54
C ALA A 15 -17.23 -10.94 -7.39
N ALA A 16 -18.10 -10.15 -8.04
CA ALA A 16 -18.04 -8.69 -7.96
C ALA A 16 -18.26 -8.16 -6.54
N VAL A 17 -19.25 -8.73 -5.82
CA VAL A 17 -19.56 -8.34 -4.43
C VAL A 17 -18.40 -8.67 -3.50
N VAL A 18 -17.86 -9.89 -3.55
CA VAL A 18 -16.73 -10.28 -2.68
C VAL A 18 -15.47 -9.49 -3.03
N GLY A 19 -15.18 -9.30 -4.32
CA GLY A 19 -14.09 -8.41 -4.75
C GLY A 19 -14.29 -6.97 -4.26
N GLY A 20 -15.52 -6.45 -4.34
CA GLY A 20 -15.88 -5.13 -3.84
C GLY A 20 -15.68 -5.00 -2.32
N LEU A 21 -16.05 -6.01 -1.54
CA LEU A 21 -15.83 -6.04 -0.08
C LEU A 21 -14.34 -6.01 0.28
N ILE A 22 -13.52 -6.81 -0.41
CA ILE A 22 -12.06 -6.78 -0.25
C ILE A 22 -11.51 -5.38 -0.56
N GLY A 23 -11.97 -4.78 -1.68
CA GLY A 23 -11.54 -3.46 -2.10
C GLY A 23 -12.07 -2.33 -1.22
N PHE A 24 -13.22 -2.49 -0.56
CA PHE A 24 -13.78 -1.51 0.37
C PHE A 24 -12.88 -1.31 1.58
N GLU A 25 -12.41 -2.40 2.16
CA GLU A 25 -11.44 -2.36 3.24
C GLU A 25 -10.17 -1.62 2.81
N ARG A 26 -9.67 -1.85 1.59
CA ARG A 26 -8.49 -1.19 1.04
C ARG A 26 -8.70 0.30 0.79
N HIS A 27 -9.87 0.69 0.29
CA HIS A 27 -10.21 2.08 0.01
C HIS A 27 -10.23 2.95 1.28
N SER A 28 -10.74 2.41 2.40
CA SER A 28 -10.79 3.11 3.68
C SER A 28 -9.41 3.52 4.21
N HIS A 29 -8.34 2.98 3.64
CA HIS A 29 -6.94 3.20 4.05
C HIS A 29 -6.06 3.83 2.97
N LEU A 30 -6.65 4.44 1.95
CA LEU A 30 -5.94 5.16 0.87
C LEU A 30 -4.87 4.30 0.18
N LYS A 31 -5.16 3.00 -0.06
CA LYS A 31 -4.28 2.10 -0.80
C LYS A 31 -4.49 2.24 -2.31
N GLU A 32 -3.50 1.83 -3.09
CA GLU A 32 -3.42 2.04 -4.54
C GLU A 32 -4.58 1.40 -5.32
N ALA A 33 -5.11 0.25 -4.84
CA ALA A 33 -6.25 -0.44 -5.45
C ALA A 33 -7.41 -0.53 -4.44
N GLY A 34 -8.56 0.03 -4.83
CA GLY A 34 -9.78 0.10 -4.03
C GLY A 34 -10.91 -0.78 -4.55
N ILE A 35 -12.15 -0.41 -4.21
CA ILE A 35 -13.39 -1.16 -4.49
C ILE A 35 -13.53 -1.51 -5.97
N ARG A 36 -13.38 -0.51 -6.85
CA ARG A 36 -13.58 -0.68 -8.30
C ARG A 36 -12.60 -1.70 -8.88
N THR A 37 -11.33 -1.60 -8.52
CA THR A 37 -10.27 -2.46 -9.05
C THR A 37 -10.52 -3.91 -8.65
N HIS A 38 -10.76 -4.19 -7.36
CA HIS A 38 -10.98 -5.55 -6.88
C HIS A 38 -12.29 -6.15 -7.44
N ALA A 39 -13.39 -5.38 -7.48
CA ALA A 39 -14.65 -5.87 -8.05
C ALA A 39 -14.50 -6.23 -9.54
N ILE A 40 -13.85 -5.37 -10.34
CA ILE A 40 -13.66 -5.61 -11.78
C ILE A 40 -12.73 -6.82 -12.02
N VAL A 41 -11.65 -6.96 -11.24
CA VAL A 41 -10.72 -8.10 -11.35
C VAL A 41 -11.43 -9.41 -11.03
N ALA A 42 -12.20 -9.48 -9.93
CA ALA A 42 -12.96 -10.67 -9.57
C ALA A 42 -14.01 -11.03 -10.62
N MET A 43 -14.77 -10.03 -11.08
CA MET A 43 -15.78 -10.19 -12.11
C MET A 43 -15.20 -10.68 -13.42
N GLY A 44 -14.11 -10.07 -13.90
CA GLY A 44 -13.42 -10.48 -15.12
C GLY A 44 -12.88 -11.91 -15.05
N ALA A 45 -12.28 -12.29 -13.93
CA ALA A 45 -11.81 -13.64 -13.68
C ALA A 45 -12.98 -14.67 -13.68
N ALA A 46 -14.13 -14.32 -13.07
CA ALA A 46 -15.32 -15.18 -13.08
C ALA A 46 -15.87 -15.39 -14.49
N VAL A 47 -15.95 -14.33 -15.29
CA VAL A 47 -16.38 -14.40 -16.71
C VAL A 47 -15.45 -15.31 -17.51
N ILE A 48 -14.14 -15.14 -17.38
CA ILE A 48 -13.16 -15.96 -18.11
C ILE A 48 -13.28 -17.43 -17.69
N MET A 49 -13.52 -17.73 -16.41
CA MET A 49 -13.71 -19.11 -15.95
C MET A 49 -15.00 -19.72 -16.49
N ILE A 50 -16.10 -18.96 -16.56
CA ILE A 50 -17.35 -19.39 -17.17
C ILE A 50 -17.14 -19.70 -18.66
N LEU A 51 -16.49 -18.80 -19.40
CA LEU A 51 -16.14 -19.01 -20.80
C LEU A 51 -15.24 -20.24 -20.98
N SER A 52 -14.27 -20.45 -20.09
CA SER A 52 -13.37 -21.60 -20.14
C SER A 52 -14.11 -22.93 -19.98
N LYS A 53 -15.12 -22.97 -19.11
CA LYS A 53 -15.90 -24.21 -18.86
C LYS A 53 -17.01 -24.45 -19.86
N TYR A 54 -17.64 -23.40 -20.38
CA TYR A 54 -18.93 -23.53 -21.09
C TYR A 54 -18.93 -22.84 -22.45
N GLY A 55 -17.94 -22.02 -22.80
CA GLY A 55 -17.94 -21.20 -24.01
C GLY A 55 -17.52 -21.93 -25.29
N PHE A 56 -16.97 -23.15 -25.19
CA PHE A 56 -16.38 -23.88 -26.33
C PHE A 56 -17.02 -25.26 -26.50
N THR A 57 -18.33 -25.35 -26.32
CA THR A 57 -19.10 -26.61 -26.40
C THR A 57 -19.30 -27.12 -27.82
N ASP A 58 -19.06 -26.26 -28.82
CA ASP A 58 -19.19 -26.53 -30.26
C ASP A 58 -17.89 -27.09 -30.89
N VAL A 59 -16.80 -27.11 -30.13
CA VAL A 59 -15.51 -27.69 -30.54
C VAL A 59 -15.15 -28.89 -29.66
N LYS A 60 -14.16 -29.70 -30.07
CA LYS A 60 -13.64 -30.79 -29.21
C LYS A 60 -13.39 -30.28 -27.82
N PRO A 61 -13.81 -31.04 -26.77
CA PRO A 61 -13.55 -30.62 -25.38
C PRO A 61 -12.09 -30.27 -25.14
N GLY A 62 -11.83 -29.00 -24.91
CA GLY A 62 -10.51 -28.51 -24.52
C GLY A 62 -10.34 -28.62 -22.99
N ASP A 63 -9.13 -28.44 -22.54
CA ASP A 63 -8.83 -28.32 -21.10
C ASP A 63 -9.41 -26.99 -20.56
N PRO A 64 -10.43 -27.04 -19.68
CA PRO A 64 -11.03 -25.84 -19.09
C PRO A 64 -10.06 -25.08 -18.17
N ALA A 65 -8.92 -25.65 -17.80
CA ALA A 65 -7.93 -24.97 -17.01
C ALA A 65 -7.07 -23.98 -17.82
N ARG A 66 -7.06 -24.07 -19.15
CA ARG A 66 -6.18 -23.25 -19.99
C ARG A 66 -6.40 -21.75 -19.86
N LEU A 67 -7.64 -21.28 -19.96
CA LEU A 67 -7.96 -19.87 -19.83
C LEU A 67 -7.78 -19.40 -18.36
N ALA A 68 -8.13 -20.23 -17.40
CA ALA A 68 -7.88 -19.95 -15.98
C ALA A 68 -6.39 -19.76 -15.70
N ALA A 69 -5.52 -20.61 -16.26
CA ALA A 69 -4.07 -20.47 -16.13
C ALA A 69 -3.56 -19.14 -16.71
N GLN A 70 -4.13 -18.68 -17.83
CA GLN A 70 -3.78 -17.38 -18.43
C GLN A 70 -4.22 -16.21 -17.54
N VAL A 71 -5.35 -16.31 -16.84
CA VAL A 71 -5.77 -15.30 -15.87
C VAL A 71 -4.76 -15.19 -14.73
N VAL A 72 -4.34 -16.34 -14.15
CA VAL A 72 -3.36 -16.38 -13.05
C VAL A 72 -2.04 -15.73 -13.47
N SER A 73 -1.57 -16.01 -14.69
CA SER A 73 -0.38 -15.40 -15.25
C SER A 73 -0.56 -13.91 -15.55
N GLY A 74 -1.68 -13.55 -16.22
CA GLY A 74 -1.97 -12.20 -16.69
C GLY A 74 -2.17 -11.20 -15.55
N VAL A 75 -2.77 -11.62 -14.43
CA VAL A 75 -2.95 -10.75 -13.24
C VAL A 75 -1.61 -10.39 -12.61
N GLY A 76 -0.56 -11.19 -12.80
CA GLY A 76 0.80 -10.86 -12.40
C GLY A 76 1.30 -9.54 -13.01
N PHE A 77 0.91 -9.23 -14.25
CA PHE A 77 1.22 -7.95 -14.89
C PHE A 77 0.55 -6.75 -14.18
N LEU A 78 -0.73 -6.88 -13.78
CA LEU A 78 -1.43 -5.85 -13.01
C LEU A 78 -0.78 -5.67 -11.63
N GLY A 79 -0.42 -6.78 -10.98
CA GLY A 79 0.30 -6.77 -9.71
C GLY A 79 1.65 -6.05 -9.82
N ALA A 80 2.43 -6.34 -10.83
CA ALA A 80 3.72 -5.70 -11.08
C ALA A 80 3.57 -4.18 -11.32
N GLY A 81 2.51 -3.75 -12.02
CA GLY A 81 2.21 -2.34 -12.27
C GLY A 81 1.88 -1.51 -11.03
N ILE A 82 1.59 -2.16 -9.90
CA ILE A 82 1.26 -1.49 -8.63
C ILE A 82 2.48 -1.41 -7.70
N ILE A 83 3.50 -2.24 -7.95
CA ILE A 83 4.71 -2.25 -7.12
C ILE A 83 5.66 -1.16 -7.62
N PHE A 84 6.01 -0.25 -6.75
CA PHE A 84 6.96 0.83 -7.06
C PHE A 84 7.93 1.07 -5.91
N VAL A 85 9.08 1.64 -6.23
CA VAL A 85 10.11 2.01 -5.27
C VAL A 85 10.08 3.52 -5.06
N ARG A 86 9.89 3.94 -3.83
CA ARG A 86 9.94 5.35 -3.44
C ARG A 86 10.84 5.51 -2.23
N HIS A 87 11.83 6.39 -2.30
CA HIS A 87 12.81 6.64 -1.22
C HIS A 87 13.42 5.34 -0.66
N ASN A 88 13.86 4.44 -1.57
CA ASN A 88 14.43 3.13 -1.22
C ASN A 88 13.50 2.17 -0.47
N ILE A 89 12.19 2.44 -0.45
CA ILE A 89 11.15 1.60 0.15
C ILE A 89 10.27 1.03 -0.96
N ILE A 90 10.09 -0.29 -0.96
CA ILE A 90 9.20 -0.97 -1.89
C ILE A 90 7.76 -0.84 -1.36
N GLN A 91 6.87 -0.28 -2.18
CA GLN A 91 5.45 -0.13 -1.89
C GLN A 91 4.59 -0.93 -2.86
N GLY A 92 3.33 -1.21 -2.51
CA GLY A 92 2.37 -1.88 -3.38
C GLY A 92 2.37 -3.41 -3.30
N MET A 93 3.37 -4.09 -2.66
CA MET A 93 3.45 -5.56 -2.63
C MET A 93 2.21 -6.23 -2.04
N ALA A 94 1.70 -5.74 -0.91
CA ALA A 94 0.49 -6.28 -0.29
C ALA A 94 -0.77 -6.04 -1.14
N THR A 95 -0.81 -4.91 -1.87
CA THR A 95 -1.89 -4.60 -2.81
C THR A 95 -1.86 -5.54 -4.01
N ALA A 96 -0.68 -5.79 -4.58
CA ALA A 96 -0.48 -6.72 -5.68
C ALA A 96 -0.91 -8.15 -5.31
N ALA A 97 -0.51 -8.64 -4.12
CA ALA A 97 -0.95 -9.93 -3.58
C ALA A 97 -2.48 -9.98 -3.40
N GLY A 98 -3.08 -8.88 -2.93
CA GLY A 98 -4.54 -8.76 -2.79
C GLY A 98 -5.26 -8.88 -4.14
N ILE A 99 -4.79 -8.22 -5.18
CA ILE A 99 -5.37 -8.31 -6.53
C ILE A 99 -5.22 -9.71 -7.09
N TRP A 100 -4.06 -10.34 -6.93
CA TRP A 100 -3.82 -11.71 -7.37
C TRP A 100 -4.80 -12.69 -6.71
N THR A 101 -4.96 -12.59 -5.38
CA THR A 101 -5.90 -13.43 -4.61
C THR A 101 -7.36 -13.14 -5.00
N THR A 102 -7.72 -11.88 -5.23
CA THR A 102 -9.08 -11.49 -5.69
C THR A 102 -9.41 -12.12 -7.05
N SER A 103 -8.44 -12.21 -7.95
CA SER A 103 -8.60 -12.92 -9.22
C SER A 103 -8.88 -14.42 -9.01
N ALA A 104 -8.14 -15.08 -8.12
CA ALA A 104 -8.38 -16.49 -7.79
C ALA A 104 -9.78 -16.72 -7.19
N ILE A 105 -10.26 -15.80 -6.34
CA ILE A 105 -11.64 -15.82 -5.82
C ILE A 105 -12.65 -15.71 -6.95
N GLY A 106 -12.40 -14.81 -7.92
CA GLY A 106 -13.25 -14.69 -9.12
C GLY A 106 -13.30 -15.99 -9.94
N LEU A 107 -12.16 -16.64 -10.17
CA LEU A 107 -12.10 -17.94 -10.83
C LEU A 107 -12.92 -19.01 -10.07
N ALA A 108 -12.85 -19.02 -8.73
CA ALA A 108 -13.61 -19.96 -7.91
C ALA A 108 -15.12 -19.76 -8.08
N PHE A 109 -15.62 -18.52 -7.99
CA PHE A 109 -17.03 -18.24 -8.25
C PHE A 109 -17.46 -18.61 -9.68
N GLY A 110 -16.65 -18.26 -10.68
CA GLY A 110 -16.88 -18.62 -12.08
C GLY A 110 -16.94 -20.14 -12.30
N ALA A 111 -16.15 -20.90 -11.55
CA ALA A 111 -16.17 -22.35 -11.55
C ALA A 111 -17.41 -22.94 -10.85
N GLY A 112 -18.17 -22.15 -10.10
CA GLY A 112 -19.31 -22.58 -9.27
C GLY A 112 -18.90 -23.05 -7.86
N MET A 113 -17.65 -22.78 -7.45
CA MET A 113 -17.10 -23.14 -6.14
C MET A 113 -17.37 -22.02 -5.11
N TYR A 114 -18.66 -21.80 -4.81
CA TYR A 114 -19.11 -20.68 -3.96
C TYR A 114 -18.51 -20.70 -2.56
N GLU A 115 -18.41 -21.88 -1.96
CA GLU A 115 -17.85 -22.04 -0.61
C GLU A 115 -16.39 -21.62 -0.58
N ILE A 116 -15.58 -22.08 -1.54
CA ILE A 116 -14.17 -21.75 -1.62
C ILE A 116 -13.99 -20.23 -1.88
N GLY A 117 -14.73 -19.68 -2.85
CA GLY A 117 -14.69 -18.26 -3.14
C GLY A 117 -15.11 -17.39 -1.95
N GLY A 118 -16.20 -17.76 -1.27
CA GLY A 118 -16.71 -17.03 -0.11
C GLY A 118 -15.80 -17.12 1.11
N ILE A 119 -15.36 -18.33 1.47
CA ILE A 119 -14.44 -18.53 2.62
C ILE A 119 -13.10 -17.81 2.37
N THR A 120 -12.52 -17.95 1.17
CA THR A 120 -11.26 -17.26 0.84
C THR A 120 -11.44 -15.75 0.88
N GLY A 121 -12.54 -15.20 0.35
CA GLY A 121 -12.83 -13.78 0.43
C GLY A 121 -12.95 -13.27 1.86
N LEU A 122 -13.66 -14.01 2.72
CA LEU A 122 -13.75 -13.69 4.15
C LEU A 122 -12.37 -13.71 4.83
N LEU A 123 -11.56 -14.74 4.58
CA LEU A 123 -10.22 -14.85 5.14
C LEU A 123 -9.32 -13.68 4.71
N VAL A 124 -9.39 -13.26 3.44
CA VAL A 124 -8.63 -12.11 2.95
C VAL A 124 -9.01 -10.84 3.71
N VAL A 125 -10.31 -10.57 3.88
CA VAL A 125 -10.80 -9.39 4.63
C VAL A 125 -10.35 -9.46 6.09
N LEU A 126 -10.45 -10.61 6.74
CA LEU A 126 -10.01 -10.79 8.13
C LEU A 126 -8.50 -10.57 8.29
N ILE A 127 -7.69 -11.10 7.37
CA ILE A 127 -6.24 -10.90 7.35
C ILE A 127 -5.92 -9.41 7.17
N GLN A 128 -6.59 -8.73 6.24
CA GLN A 128 -6.40 -7.30 6.01
C GLN A 128 -6.71 -6.48 7.27
N ILE A 129 -7.85 -6.71 7.91
CA ILE A 129 -8.25 -6.01 9.14
C ILE A 129 -7.26 -6.29 10.29
N PHE A 130 -6.88 -7.56 10.49
CA PHE A 130 -6.01 -7.96 11.59
C PHE A 130 -4.62 -7.33 11.49
N PHE A 131 -3.99 -7.46 10.32
CA PHE A 131 -2.64 -6.92 10.13
C PHE A 131 -2.62 -5.40 10.05
N GLN A 132 -3.70 -4.76 9.58
CA GLN A 132 -3.79 -3.31 9.55
C GLN A 132 -3.88 -2.71 10.95
N ARG A 133 -4.70 -3.28 11.84
CA ARG A 133 -4.77 -2.81 13.24
C ARG A 133 -3.40 -2.83 13.92
N LYS A 134 -2.57 -3.82 13.59
CA LYS A 134 -1.22 -3.96 14.12
C LYS A 134 -0.24 -2.98 13.44
N ALA A 135 -0.39 -2.75 12.15
CA ALA A 135 0.43 -1.82 11.38
C ALA A 135 0.11 -0.35 11.72
N THR A 136 -1.16 -0.01 11.91
CA THR A 136 -1.59 1.36 12.26
C THR A 136 -0.99 1.81 13.61
N ARG A 137 -0.77 0.89 14.55
CA ARG A 137 -0.09 1.20 15.81
C ARG A 137 1.41 1.51 15.64
N ASN A 138 2.04 1.02 14.54
CA ASN A 138 3.46 1.24 14.23
C ASN A 138 3.72 2.16 13.03
N GLN A 139 2.70 2.50 12.22
CA GLN A 139 2.86 3.25 10.95
C GLN A 139 2.31 4.69 10.99
N LEU A 140 2.13 5.26 12.17
CA LEU A 140 1.84 6.69 12.31
C LEU A 140 3.11 7.55 12.20
N LYS A 141 4.10 7.10 11.42
CA LYS A 141 5.27 7.91 11.12
C LYS A 141 5.07 8.64 9.79
N THR A 142 5.14 9.93 9.83
CA THR A 142 5.12 10.82 8.67
C THR A 142 6.53 11.32 8.41
N ASP A 143 6.86 11.44 7.14
CA ASP A 143 8.10 12.02 6.66
C ASP A 143 8.11 13.54 6.94
N MET A 144 9.11 14.00 7.66
CA MET A 144 9.28 15.41 8.01
C MET A 144 10.71 15.84 7.67
N ARG A 145 10.85 16.90 6.87
CA ARG A 145 12.14 17.51 6.60
C ARG A 145 12.38 18.65 7.56
N LEU A 146 13.47 18.55 8.29
CA LEU A 146 13.91 19.56 9.23
C LEU A 146 15.20 20.19 8.71
N ARG A 147 15.26 21.51 8.70
CA ARG A 147 16.49 22.26 8.50
C ARG A 147 16.86 22.92 9.81
N MET A 148 18.07 22.67 10.26
CA MET A 148 18.60 23.18 11.53
C MET A 148 19.89 23.94 11.28
N THR A 149 20.00 25.09 11.90
CA THR A 149 21.24 25.83 11.96
C THR A 149 22.00 25.42 13.23
N VAL A 150 23.17 24.83 13.08
CA VAL A 150 23.93 24.19 14.16
C VAL A 150 25.31 24.81 14.25
N ARG A 151 25.79 25.09 15.47
CA ARG A 151 27.13 25.54 15.69
C ARG A 151 28.16 24.50 15.25
N PRO A 152 29.36 24.90 14.77
CA PRO A 152 30.41 23.98 14.30
C PRO A 152 30.86 22.96 15.34
N GLU A 153 30.73 23.28 16.61
CA GLU A 153 31.06 22.42 17.75
C GLU A 153 29.95 21.40 18.04
N GLY A 154 28.76 21.57 17.42
CA GLY A 154 27.59 20.72 17.60
C GLY A 154 27.75 19.38 16.91
N SER A 155 27.52 18.30 17.66
CA SER A 155 27.59 16.98 17.11
C SER A 155 26.25 16.61 16.45
N VAL A 156 26.28 16.23 15.17
CA VAL A 156 25.11 15.61 14.46
C VAL A 156 24.61 14.40 15.23
N GLN A 157 25.49 13.68 15.92
CA GLN A 157 25.17 12.55 16.77
C GLN A 157 24.31 12.93 17.99
N GLU A 158 24.52 14.11 18.57
CA GLU A 158 23.66 14.60 19.66
C GLU A 158 22.22 14.84 19.21
N ILE A 159 22.05 15.47 18.05
CA ILE A 159 20.73 15.72 17.47
C ILE A 159 20.04 14.42 17.06
N THR A 160 20.78 13.51 16.42
CA THR A 160 20.22 12.20 16.02
C THR A 160 19.92 11.32 17.22
N GLY A 161 20.74 11.37 18.27
CA GLY A 161 20.50 10.71 19.55
C GLY A 161 19.22 11.23 20.23
N PHE A 162 19.09 12.56 20.34
CA PHE A 162 17.89 13.18 20.88
C PHE A 162 16.60 12.76 20.13
N LEU A 163 16.66 12.75 18.80
CA LEU A 163 15.52 12.31 17.98
C LEU A 163 15.23 10.81 18.19
N ALA A 164 16.26 9.97 18.29
CA ALA A 164 16.10 8.54 18.54
C ALA A 164 15.51 8.24 19.92
N ASP A 165 15.92 8.97 20.97
CA ASP A 165 15.38 8.85 22.34
C ASP A 165 13.89 9.19 22.40
N LYS A 166 13.42 10.07 21.54
CA LYS A 166 11.99 10.40 21.34
C LYS A 166 11.24 9.39 20.48
N GLY A 167 11.92 8.36 19.98
CA GLY A 167 11.33 7.32 19.12
C GLY A 167 11.19 7.72 17.65
N TYR A 168 11.80 8.82 17.24
CA TYR A 168 11.88 9.25 15.86
C TYR A 168 13.04 8.54 15.13
N SER A 169 12.89 8.31 13.84
CA SER A 169 13.94 7.66 13.03
C SER A 169 14.47 8.64 12.00
N VAL A 170 15.76 8.93 12.04
CA VAL A 170 16.43 9.78 11.05
C VAL A 170 16.88 8.89 9.89
N THR A 171 16.49 9.23 8.66
CA THR A 171 16.78 8.44 7.44
C THR A 171 17.83 9.07 6.56
N GLY A 172 18.07 10.35 6.70
CA GLY A 172 19.09 11.05 5.94
C GLY A 172 19.52 12.34 6.63
N ASN A 173 20.82 12.61 6.60
CA ASN A 173 21.40 13.86 7.05
C ASN A 173 22.23 14.45 5.92
N ARG A 174 22.00 15.72 5.63
CA ARG A 174 22.80 16.50 4.68
C ARG A 174 23.35 17.72 5.37
N ILE A 175 24.64 17.86 5.39
CA ILE A 175 25.30 19.04 5.95
C ILE A 175 25.64 19.99 4.80
N LEU A 176 25.15 21.21 4.90
CA LEU A 176 25.48 22.32 4.00
C LEU A 176 26.27 23.33 4.78
N ARG A 177 27.44 23.67 4.30
CA ARG A 177 28.25 24.73 4.90
C ARG A 177 27.80 26.07 4.34
N ASN A 178 27.37 26.97 5.21
CA ASN A 178 27.15 28.35 4.79
C ASN A 178 28.53 29.09 4.71
N GLU A 179 28.89 29.58 3.53
CA GLU A 179 30.18 30.24 3.31
C GLU A 179 30.28 31.61 4.02
N GLU A 180 29.13 32.21 4.34
CA GLU A 180 29.04 33.54 4.95
C GLU A 180 28.96 33.52 6.48
N ASP A 181 28.47 32.42 7.06
CA ASP A 181 28.26 32.23 8.50
C ASP A 181 29.16 31.11 9.06
N ARG A 182 29.57 31.24 10.33
CA ARG A 182 30.32 30.19 11.04
C ARG A 182 29.48 28.95 11.31
N ASP A 183 28.16 29.06 11.22
CA ASP A 183 27.23 27.99 11.54
C ASP A 183 26.96 27.04 10.34
N TRP A 184 26.67 25.80 10.62
CA TRP A 184 26.36 24.80 9.62
C TRP A 184 24.87 24.62 9.49
N ILE A 185 24.37 24.32 8.26
CA ILE A 185 23.00 23.97 8.00
C ILE A 185 22.91 22.43 7.92
N LEU A 186 22.18 21.85 8.84
CA LEU A 186 21.87 20.42 8.85
C LEU A 186 20.44 20.19 8.35
N GLU A 187 20.30 19.54 7.21
CA GLU A 187 19.01 19.07 6.72
C GLU A 187 18.87 17.59 7.10
N SER A 188 17.79 17.26 7.81
CA SER A 188 17.51 15.90 8.26
C SER A 188 16.13 15.46 7.80
N GLU A 189 16.05 14.26 7.23
CA GLU A 189 14.77 13.58 6.97
C GLU A 189 14.44 12.69 8.17
N VAL A 190 13.34 13.03 8.84
CA VAL A 190 12.94 12.40 10.11
C VAL A 190 11.55 11.78 9.98
N TYR A 191 11.42 10.51 10.32
CA TYR A 191 10.11 9.88 10.48
C TYR A 191 9.56 10.16 11.87
N VAL A 192 8.52 10.99 11.91
CA VAL A 192 7.83 11.39 13.14
C VAL A 192 6.46 10.74 13.23
N TYR A 193 5.90 10.61 14.42
CA TYR A 193 4.53 10.17 14.60
C TYR A 193 3.56 11.19 13.97
N LYS A 194 2.47 10.70 13.34
CA LYS A 194 1.49 11.54 12.62
C LYS A 194 0.87 12.63 13.50
N ASP A 195 0.78 12.38 14.80
CA ASP A 195 0.23 13.33 15.78
C ASP A 195 1.29 14.32 16.31
N THR A 196 2.55 14.20 15.86
CA THR A 196 3.61 15.12 16.25
C THR A 196 3.37 16.49 15.62
N LYS A 197 3.18 17.50 16.46
CA LYS A 197 3.05 18.88 16.00
C LYS A 197 4.44 19.40 15.61
N PRO A 198 4.66 19.83 14.34
CA PRO A 198 5.98 20.29 13.90
C PRO A 198 6.58 21.38 14.80
N MET A 199 5.76 22.35 15.21
CA MET A 199 6.19 23.44 16.07
C MET A 199 6.65 22.99 17.46
N GLU A 200 6.10 21.91 18.00
CA GLU A 200 6.49 21.37 19.30
C GLU A 200 7.84 20.64 19.19
N LEU A 201 8.06 19.90 18.11
CA LEU A 201 9.35 19.26 17.81
C LEU A 201 10.44 20.31 17.60
N LEU A 202 10.17 21.36 16.81
CA LEU A 202 11.11 22.46 16.59
C LEU A 202 11.50 23.14 17.90
N ARG A 203 10.51 23.41 18.77
CA ARG A 203 10.77 24.01 20.08
C ARG A 203 11.66 23.11 20.94
N GLN A 204 11.45 21.79 20.91
CA GLN A 204 12.28 20.84 21.65
C GLN A 204 13.71 20.79 21.08
N LEU A 205 13.88 20.82 19.76
CA LEU A 205 15.20 20.88 19.12
C LEU A 205 15.96 22.16 19.50
N MET A 206 15.26 23.27 19.60
CA MET A 206 15.86 24.55 20.02
C MET A 206 16.27 24.58 21.52
N THR A 207 15.96 23.57 22.32
CA THR A 207 16.51 23.44 23.68
C THR A 207 17.91 22.85 23.71
N LEU A 208 18.39 22.29 22.60
CA LEU A 208 19.74 21.78 22.47
C LEU A 208 20.73 22.98 22.35
N GLU A 209 21.78 22.95 23.11
CA GLU A 209 22.74 24.08 23.25
C GLU A 209 23.41 24.47 21.92
N ASN A 210 23.58 23.48 21.04
CA ASN A 210 24.24 23.64 19.75
C ASN A 210 23.28 23.97 18.58
N VAL A 211 21.96 24.02 18.81
CA VAL A 211 20.95 24.37 17.78
C VAL A 211 20.59 25.85 17.90
N VAL A 212 20.98 26.65 16.92
CA VAL A 212 20.72 28.09 16.87
C VAL A 212 19.36 28.40 16.26
N GLY A 213 18.89 27.56 15.32
CA GLY A 213 17.61 27.70 14.66
C GLY A 213 17.13 26.37 14.11
N ALA A 214 15.83 26.20 14.02
CA ALA A 214 15.21 25.03 13.41
C ALA A 214 13.94 25.44 12.65
N GLU A 215 13.78 24.92 11.43
CA GLU A 215 12.62 25.14 10.60
C GLU A 215 12.09 23.83 9.99
N TYR A 216 10.81 23.79 9.70
CA TYR A 216 10.18 22.73 8.96
C TYR A 216 10.11 23.10 7.48
N ILE A 217 10.61 22.20 6.62
CA ILE A 217 10.53 22.35 5.17
C ILE A 217 9.38 21.50 4.66
N ASP A 218 8.33 22.15 4.17
CA ASP A 218 7.24 21.44 3.51
C ASP A 218 7.71 20.89 2.16
N SER A 219 7.45 19.60 1.91
CA SER A 219 7.81 18.93 0.65
C SER A 219 7.11 19.52 -0.59
N ALA A 220 6.15 20.42 -0.41
CA ALA A 220 5.43 21.10 -1.47
C ALA A 220 6.18 22.34 -2.05
N SER A 221 7.28 22.79 -1.46
CA SER A 221 7.98 24.05 -1.85
C SER A 221 9.16 23.86 -2.80
N SER A 222 9.37 22.66 -3.34
CA SER A 222 10.48 22.36 -4.28
C SER A 222 9.95 21.86 -5.64
N MET A 223 9.13 22.69 -6.31
CA MET A 223 8.90 22.63 -7.76
C MET A 223 9.22 23.98 -8.40
#